data_f695385b8c19352739497d841eee4693
#
_entry.id   f695385b8c19352739497d841eee4693
#
_cell.length_a   1.000
_cell.length_b   1.000
_cell.length_c   1.000
_cell.angle_alpha   90.00
_cell.angle_beta   90.00
_cell.angle_gamma   90.00
#
_symmetry.space_group_name_H-M   'P 1'
#
loop_
_entity.id
_entity.type
_entity.pdbx_description
1 polymer ?
#
loop_
_entity_poly.entity_id
_entity_poly.type
_entity_poly.pdbx_seq_one_letter_code
_entity_poly.pdbx_strand_id
1 'polypeptide(L)'
;MHAESPLSQRVGCLRAFLRGLVALLMGLVSGAALNMGILYAGMWLLPPPEGVDINKVETINENIHKYSLLDMSVPFLAHALGTLLGAFVGASIALTPHSRRRVALLIGFLFLIGGIEAVRMIPNAPLWFDILDLTVAYIPMALIGWRLAVRK
;
A
#
# COMPACT_ATOMS: atom_id res chain seq x y z
N MET A 1 10.70 -9.68 -44.05
CA MET A 1 10.90 -9.13 -42.67
C MET A 1 10.78 -7.62 -42.79
N HIS A 2 9.61 -7.05 -42.46
CA HIS A 2 9.47 -5.58 -42.44
C HIS A 2 10.06 -5.05 -41.13
N ALA A 3 11.16 -4.30 -41.24
CA ALA A 3 11.72 -3.58 -40.10
C ALA A 3 10.71 -2.51 -39.68
N GLU A 4 10.29 -2.52 -38.42
CA GLU A 4 9.43 -1.46 -37.85
C GLU A 4 10.14 -0.11 -37.97
N SER A 5 9.39 0.93 -38.33
CA SER A 5 9.96 2.27 -38.45
C SER A 5 10.40 2.80 -37.06
N PRO A 6 11.46 3.61 -36.96
CA PRO A 6 11.90 4.21 -35.69
C PRO A 6 10.79 5.01 -35.00
N LEU A 7 9.83 5.53 -35.75
CA LEU A 7 8.69 6.29 -35.22
C LEU A 7 7.69 5.37 -34.51
N SER A 8 7.39 4.19 -35.08
CA SER A 8 6.47 3.22 -34.48
C SER A 8 7.02 2.66 -33.15
N GLN A 9 8.34 2.45 -33.07
CA GLN A 9 8.98 2.01 -31.84
C GLN A 9 8.92 3.10 -30.74
N ARG A 10 9.14 4.37 -31.08
CA ARG A 10 9.03 5.50 -30.13
C ARG A 10 7.60 5.64 -29.60
N VAL A 11 6.61 5.55 -30.45
CA VAL A 11 5.18 5.59 -30.05
C VAL A 11 4.83 4.41 -29.15
N GLY A 12 5.33 3.22 -29.44
CA GLY A 12 5.15 2.03 -28.61
C GLY A 12 5.75 2.19 -27.21
N CYS A 13 6.98 2.70 -27.11
CA CYS A 13 7.64 2.99 -25.83
C CYS A 13 6.88 4.03 -25.01
N LEU A 14 6.43 5.14 -25.63
CA LEU A 14 5.67 6.18 -24.95
C LEU A 14 4.34 5.64 -24.40
N ARG A 15 3.60 4.86 -25.19
CA ARG A 15 2.35 4.21 -24.74
C ARG A 15 2.59 3.28 -23.55
N ALA A 16 3.65 2.47 -23.59
CA ALA A 16 3.99 1.57 -22.50
C ALA A 16 4.36 2.33 -21.22
N PHE A 17 5.12 3.42 -21.36
CA PHE A 17 5.48 4.31 -20.24
C PHE A 17 4.25 4.97 -19.61
N LEU A 18 3.40 5.61 -20.43
CA LEU A 18 2.18 6.27 -19.94
C LEU A 18 1.24 5.29 -19.25
N ARG A 19 1.07 4.09 -19.81
CA ARG A 19 0.24 3.07 -19.18
C ARG A 19 0.84 2.54 -17.88
N GLY A 20 2.16 2.45 -17.78
CA GLY A 20 2.85 2.13 -16.53
C GLY A 20 2.62 3.19 -15.45
N LEU A 21 2.67 4.46 -15.84
CA LEU A 21 2.39 5.58 -14.94
C LEU A 21 0.94 5.57 -14.45
N VAL A 22 -0.03 5.38 -15.35
CA VAL A 22 -1.45 5.25 -14.99
C VAL A 22 -1.66 4.06 -14.06
N ALA A 23 -1.04 2.91 -14.35
CA ALA A 23 -1.11 1.72 -13.51
C ALA A 23 -0.61 1.98 -12.09
N LEU A 24 0.53 2.68 -11.97
CA LEU A 24 1.10 3.07 -10.67
C LEU A 24 0.16 4.02 -9.90
N LEU A 25 -0.30 5.09 -10.55
CA LEU A 25 -1.17 6.09 -9.92
C LEU A 25 -2.50 5.48 -9.46
N MET A 26 -3.16 4.71 -10.34
CA MET A 26 -4.43 4.05 -9.99
C MET A 26 -4.26 3.03 -8.87
N GLY A 27 -3.14 2.31 -8.87
CA GLY A 27 -2.80 1.39 -7.79
C GLY A 27 -2.59 2.11 -6.46
N LEU A 28 -1.82 3.20 -6.44
CA LEU A 28 -1.61 4.00 -5.23
C LEU A 28 -2.90 4.60 -4.70
N VAL A 29 -3.71 5.20 -5.59
CA VAL A 29 -4.99 5.83 -5.19
C VAL A 29 -5.95 4.79 -4.62
N SER A 30 -6.15 3.65 -5.29
CA SER A 30 -7.06 2.62 -4.80
C SER A 30 -6.58 1.98 -3.50
N GLY A 31 -5.27 1.74 -3.37
CA GLY A 31 -4.68 1.22 -2.15
C GLY A 31 -4.79 2.19 -0.97
N ALA A 32 -4.49 3.47 -1.20
CA ALA A 32 -4.63 4.51 -0.18
C ALA A 32 -6.10 4.71 0.23
N ALA A 33 -7.03 4.69 -0.72
CA ALA A 33 -8.46 4.80 -0.43
C ALA A 33 -8.96 3.65 0.47
N LEU A 34 -8.56 2.40 0.17
CA LEU A 34 -8.91 1.26 1.03
C LEU A 34 -8.25 1.35 2.40
N ASN A 35 -6.96 1.72 2.45
CA ASN A 35 -6.22 1.92 3.70
C ASN A 35 -6.96 2.92 4.61
N MET A 36 -7.25 4.11 4.10
CA MET A 36 -7.98 5.14 4.86
C MET A 36 -9.40 4.68 5.22
N GLY A 37 -10.09 3.99 4.31
CA GLY A 37 -11.42 3.44 4.58
C GLY A 37 -11.43 2.46 5.75
N ILE A 38 -10.44 1.56 5.85
CA ILE A 38 -10.30 0.62 6.97
C ILE A 38 -9.98 1.37 8.27
N LEU A 39 -9.08 2.36 8.24
CA LEU A 39 -8.76 3.16 9.41
C LEU A 39 -10.00 3.90 9.95
N TYR A 40 -10.76 4.57 9.08
CA TYR A 40 -12.00 5.25 9.48
C TYR A 40 -13.07 4.28 9.99
N ALA A 41 -13.26 3.16 9.32
CA ALA A 41 -14.19 2.12 9.79
C ALA A 41 -13.75 1.56 11.15
N GLY A 42 -12.46 1.33 11.31
CA GLY A 42 -11.88 0.86 12.59
C GLY A 42 -12.12 1.83 13.73
N MET A 43 -11.90 3.12 13.53
CA MET A 43 -12.18 4.16 14.53
C MET A 43 -13.66 4.25 14.93
N TRP A 44 -14.55 3.95 13.98
CA TRP A 44 -15.99 3.93 14.26
C TRP A 44 -16.41 2.67 15.02
N LEU A 45 -15.81 1.52 14.73
CA LEU A 45 -16.13 0.23 15.36
C LEU A 45 -15.42 0.06 16.72
N LEU A 46 -14.22 0.60 16.84
CA LEU A 46 -13.35 0.53 18.01
C LEU A 46 -12.94 1.97 18.36
N PRO A 47 -13.75 2.68 19.15
CA PRO A 47 -13.42 4.05 19.53
C PRO A 47 -12.06 4.12 20.22
N PRO A 48 -11.26 5.17 19.98
CA PRO A 48 -9.95 5.31 20.58
C PRO A 48 -10.03 5.33 22.10
N PRO A 49 -8.99 4.91 22.80
CA PRO A 49 -8.93 4.95 24.25
C PRO A 49 -9.17 6.35 24.81
N GLU A 50 -9.66 6.43 26.04
CA GLU A 50 -9.96 7.70 26.71
C GLU A 50 -8.71 8.61 26.78
N GLY A 51 -8.88 9.87 26.37
CA GLY A 51 -7.81 10.87 26.32
C GLY A 51 -7.02 10.91 25.01
N VAL A 52 -7.38 10.10 24.01
CA VAL A 52 -6.74 10.11 22.68
C VAL A 52 -7.52 10.97 21.71
N ASP A 53 -6.88 11.99 21.15
CA ASP A 53 -7.34 12.72 19.97
C ASP A 53 -6.62 12.16 18.74
N ILE A 54 -7.35 11.43 17.89
CA ILE A 54 -6.81 10.79 16.68
C ILE A 54 -6.23 11.77 15.65
N ASN A 55 -6.56 13.06 15.75
CA ASN A 55 -6.00 14.09 14.88
C ASN A 55 -4.66 14.62 15.37
N LYS A 56 -4.21 14.16 16.55
CA LYS A 56 -2.95 14.55 17.18
C LYS A 56 -2.08 13.33 17.41
N VAL A 57 -1.04 13.19 16.61
CA VAL A 57 -0.09 12.07 16.69
C VAL A 57 0.53 11.93 18.06
N GLU A 58 0.78 13.07 18.73
CA GLU A 58 1.34 13.13 20.08
C GLU A 58 0.46 12.38 21.08
N THR A 59 -0.87 12.60 21.04
CA THR A 59 -1.81 11.93 21.98
C THR A 59 -1.91 10.43 21.71
N ILE A 60 -1.80 10.01 20.43
CA ILE A 60 -1.73 8.59 20.05
C ILE A 60 -0.45 7.98 20.63
N ASN A 61 0.70 8.61 20.38
CA ASN A 61 1.99 8.12 20.84
C ASN A 61 2.10 8.00 22.35
N GLU A 62 1.60 9.00 23.10
CA GLU A 62 1.60 9.00 24.56
C GLU A 62 0.72 7.89 25.15
N ASN A 63 -0.38 7.57 24.48
CA ASN A 63 -1.38 6.62 24.96
C ASN A 63 -1.35 5.27 24.24
N ILE A 64 -0.35 5.00 23.41
CA ILE A 64 -0.27 3.78 22.60
C ILE A 64 -0.30 2.49 23.44
N HIS A 65 0.17 2.57 24.69
CA HIS A 65 0.13 1.47 25.66
C HIS A 65 -1.29 1.07 26.09
N LYS A 66 -2.29 1.93 25.87
CA LYS A 66 -3.71 1.64 26.15
C LYS A 66 -4.40 0.85 25.02
N TYR A 67 -3.78 0.78 23.84
CA TYR A 67 -4.36 0.08 22.70
C TYR A 67 -4.24 -1.44 22.86
N SER A 68 -5.36 -2.13 22.67
CA SER A 68 -5.40 -3.59 22.69
C SER A 68 -4.84 -4.18 21.38
N LEU A 69 -4.65 -5.51 21.36
CA LEU A 69 -4.29 -6.23 20.13
C LEU A 69 -5.33 -6.05 19.02
N LEU A 70 -6.61 -5.92 19.41
CA LEU A 70 -7.68 -5.68 18.45
C LEU A 70 -7.56 -4.31 17.80
N ASP A 71 -7.27 -3.27 18.59
CA ASP A 71 -7.04 -1.92 18.08
C ASP A 71 -5.83 -1.89 17.12
N MET A 72 -4.74 -2.57 17.48
CA MET A 72 -3.55 -2.69 16.63
C MET A 72 -3.80 -3.48 15.33
N SER A 73 -4.79 -4.37 15.32
CA SER A 73 -5.15 -5.12 14.10
C SER A 73 -5.70 -4.19 13.00
N VAL A 74 -6.32 -3.08 13.35
CA VAL A 74 -6.92 -2.14 12.40
C VAL A 74 -5.85 -1.51 11.48
N PRO A 75 -4.81 -0.82 11.99
CA PRO A 75 -3.76 -0.28 11.12
C PRO A 75 -3.03 -1.36 10.35
N PHE A 76 -2.73 -2.53 10.95
CA PHE A 76 -2.13 -3.65 10.23
C PHE A 76 -2.97 -4.09 9.03
N LEU A 77 -4.27 -4.30 9.20
CA LEU A 77 -5.18 -4.69 8.12
C LEU A 77 -5.31 -3.58 7.07
N ALA A 78 -5.34 -2.33 7.50
CA ALA A 78 -5.38 -1.18 6.60
C ALA A 78 -4.14 -1.15 5.67
N HIS A 79 -2.95 -1.32 6.23
CA HIS A 79 -1.69 -1.37 5.49
C HIS A 79 -1.63 -2.60 4.56
N ALA A 80 -1.95 -3.78 5.09
CA ALA A 80 -1.89 -5.04 4.35
C ALA A 80 -2.87 -5.08 3.18
N LEU A 81 -4.15 -4.82 3.45
CA LEU A 81 -5.20 -4.88 2.41
C LEU A 81 -5.12 -3.70 1.44
N GLY A 82 -4.73 -2.51 1.92
CA GLY A 82 -4.46 -1.35 1.07
C GLY A 82 -3.35 -1.64 0.07
N THR A 83 -2.22 -2.19 0.54
CA THR A 83 -1.10 -2.58 -0.32
C THR A 83 -1.50 -3.67 -1.31
N LEU A 84 -2.22 -4.69 -0.83
CA LEU A 84 -2.70 -5.79 -1.68
C LEU A 84 -3.58 -5.28 -2.81
N LEU A 85 -4.61 -4.47 -2.48
CA LEU A 85 -5.52 -3.91 -3.48
C LEU A 85 -4.77 -3.01 -4.46
N GLY A 86 -3.93 -2.11 -3.96
CA GLY A 86 -3.14 -1.22 -4.78
C GLY A 86 -2.27 -1.97 -5.79
N ALA A 87 -1.54 -2.98 -5.32
CA ALA A 87 -0.69 -3.83 -6.16
C ALA A 87 -1.51 -4.64 -7.17
N PHE A 88 -2.67 -5.17 -6.78
CA PHE A 88 -3.59 -5.87 -7.66
C PHE A 88 -4.11 -4.97 -8.78
N VAL A 89 -4.60 -3.77 -8.46
CA VAL A 89 -5.11 -2.79 -9.44
C VAL A 89 -4.00 -2.36 -10.37
N GLY A 90 -2.85 -1.94 -9.85
CA GLY A 90 -1.71 -1.52 -10.64
C GLY A 90 -1.21 -2.62 -11.60
N ALA A 91 -1.05 -3.85 -11.10
CA ALA A 91 -0.65 -4.98 -11.92
C ALA A 91 -1.71 -5.35 -12.98
N SER A 92 -3.00 -5.17 -12.69
CA SER A 92 -4.07 -5.46 -13.64
C SER A 92 -4.08 -4.50 -14.83
N ILE A 93 -3.67 -3.25 -14.63
CA ILE A 93 -3.61 -2.21 -15.66
C ILE A 93 -2.34 -2.33 -16.52
N ALA A 94 -1.22 -2.77 -15.93
CA ALA A 94 0.07 -2.88 -16.62
C ALA A 94 0.02 -3.93 -17.75
N LEU A 95 0.77 -3.66 -18.85
CA LEU A 95 0.63 -4.40 -20.11
C LEU A 95 1.31 -5.77 -20.12
N THR A 96 2.57 -5.83 -19.69
CA THR A 96 3.39 -7.03 -19.81
C THR A 96 3.57 -7.74 -18.48
N PRO A 97 3.82 -9.04 -18.43
CA PRO A 97 4.08 -9.77 -17.19
C PRO A 97 5.18 -9.13 -16.34
N HIS A 98 6.21 -8.63 -17.01
CA HIS A 98 7.34 -7.97 -16.36
C HIS A 98 6.95 -6.60 -15.77
N SER A 99 6.19 -5.77 -16.51
CA SER A 99 5.70 -4.48 -16.01
C SER A 99 4.69 -4.66 -14.87
N ARG A 100 3.84 -5.69 -14.92
CA ARG A 100 2.88 -6.02 -13.84
C ARG A 100 3.58 -6.23 -12.51
N ARG A 101 4.62 -7.09 -12.50
CA ARG A 101 5.41 -7.35 -11.28
C ARG A 101 6.13 -6.10 -10.79
N ARG A 102 6.74 -5.34 -11.70
CA ARG A 102 7.44 -4.09 -11.34
C ARG A 102 6.51 -3.06 -10.71
N VAL A 103 5.34 -2.82 -11.30
CA VAL A 103 4.35 -1.87 -10.77
C VAL A 103 3.89 -2.31 -9.39
N ALA A 104 3.55 -3.58 -9.20
CA ALA A 104 3.15 -4.10 -7.90
C ALA A 104 4.23 -3.92 -6.83
N LEU A 105 5.48 -4.25 -7.14
CA LEU A 105 6.60 -4.07 -6.20
C LEU A 105 6.89 -2.60 -5.90
N LEU A 106 6.77 -1.70 -6.90
CA LEU A 106 6.91 -0.26 -6.67
C LEU A 106 5.82 0.26 -5.72
N ILE A 107 4.57 -0.19 -5.89
CA ILE A 107 3.48 0.15 -4.98
C ILE A 107 3.79 -0.34 -3.56
N GLY A 108 4.18 -1.61 -3.41
CA GLY A 108 4.56 -2.16 -2.11
C GLY A 108 5.72 -1.40 -1.45
N PHE A 109 6.72 -0.99 -2.24
CA PHE A 109 7.85 -0.21 -1.75
C PHE A 109 7.46 1.21 -1.32
N LEU A 110 6.59 1.89 -2.08
CA LEU A 110 6.10 3.22 -1.73
C LEU A 110 5.25 3.19 -0.47
N PHE A 111 4.38 2.18 -0.31
CA PHE A 111 3.63 1.99 0.93
C PHE A 111 4.54 1.62 2.11
N LEU A 112 5.60 0.83 1.90
CA LEU A 112 6.59 0.53 2.94
C LEU A 112 7.31 1.80 3.44
N ILE A 113 7.65 2.73 2.53
CA ILE A 113 8.20 4.04 2.94
C ILE A 113 7.19 4.76 3.85
N GLY A 114 5.90 4.78 3.49
CA GLY A 114 4.84 5.33 4.35
C GLY A 114 4.76 4.65 5.71
N GLY A 115 4.89 3.33 5.77
CA GLY A 115 4.93 2.55 7.01
C GLY A 115 6.14 2.90 7.90
N ILE A 116 7.32 3.07 7.30
CA ILE A 116 8.51 3.51 8.03
C ILE A 116 8.31 4.90 8.62
N GLU A 117 7.67 5.82 7.90
CA GLU A 117 7.34 7.14 8.43
C GLU A 117 6.30 7.06 9.58
N ALA A 118 5.32 6.16 9.49
CA ALA A 118 4.36 5.93 10.57
C ALA A 118 5.05 5.45 11.86
N VAL A 119 6.00 4.51 11.77
CA VAL A 119 6.84 4.05 12.90
C VAL A 119 7.64 5.22 13.51
N ARG A 120 8.18 6.11 12.68
CA ARG A 120 8.90 7.31 13.17
C ARG A 120 7.99 8.30 13.87
N MET A 121 6.73 8.40 13.47
CA MET A 121 5.75 9.30 14.08
C MET A 121 5.24 8.76 15.42
N ILE A 122 5.24 7.44 15.62
CA ILE A 122 4.74 6.78 16.84
C ILE A 122 5.85 5.90 17.46
N PRO A 123 6.94 6.49 17.96
CA PRO A 123 8.10 5.75 18.45
C PRO A 123 7.83 4.89 19.69
N ASN A 124 6.71 5.12 20.40
CA ASN A 124 6.30 4.31 21.55
C ASN A 124 5.45 3.08 21.14
N ALA A 125 5.23 2.85 19.83
CA ALA A 125 4.54 1.65 19.38
C ALA A 125 5.27 0.38 19.81
N PRO A 126 4.56 -0.74 20.09
CA PRO A 126 5.20 -1.99 20.46
C PRO A 126 6.09 -2.52 19.33
N LEU A 127 7.34 -2.83 19.62
CA LEU A 127 8.31 -3.31 18.62
C LEU A 127 7.82 -4.52 17.82
N TRP A 128 7.07 -5.44 18.45
CA TRP A 128 6.48 -6.58 17.75
C TRP A 128 5.52 -6.16 16.64
N PHE A 129 4.75 -5.07 16.86
CA PHE A 129 3.83 -4.53 15.88
C PHE A 129 4.60 -3.93 14.69
N ASP A 130 5.62 -3.11 14.95
CA ASP A 130 6.44 -2.50 13.91
C ASP A 130 7.11 -3.55 13.03
N ILE A 131 7.68 -4.60 13.65
CA ILE A 131 8.30 -5.71 12.90
C ILE A 131 7.26 -6.44 12.06
N LEU A 132 6.11 -6.78 12.61
CA LEU A 132 5.05 -7.47 11.88
C LEU A 132 4.54 -6.63 10.70
N ASP A 133 4.24 -5.37 10.96
CA ASP A 133 3.69 -4.45 9.95
C ASP A 133 4.69 -4.24 8.81
N LEU A 134 5.92 -3.84 9.11
CA LEU A 134 6.93 -3.57 8.09
C LEU A 134 7.35 -4.80 7.29
N THR A 135 7.31 -6.00 7.88
CA THR A 135 7.74 -7.22 7.19
C THR A 135 6.63 -7.90 6.39
N VAL A 136 5.35 -7.78 6.81
CA VAL A 136 4.24 -8.54 6.21
C VAL A 136 3.32 -7.67 5.38
N ALA A 137 2.98 -6.45 5.84
CA ALA A 137 1.89 -5.66 5.25
C ALA A 137 2.22 -5.04 3.88
N TYR A 138 3.46 -4.99 3.46
CA TYR A 138 3.85 -4.26 2.24
C TYR A 138 4.35 -5.18 1.13
N ILE A 139 5.60 -5.63 1.16
CA ILE A 139 6.19 -6.40 0.06
C ILE A 139 5.51 -7.76 -0.15
N PRO A 140 5.23 -8.57 0.89
CA PRO A 140 4.48 -9.80 0.72
C PRO A 140 3.08 -9.59 0.15
N MET A 141 2.35 -8.57 0.63
CA MET A 141 1.01 -8.25 0.16
C MET A 141 1.01 -7.73 -1.28
N ALA A 142 2.02 -6.95 -1.67
CA ALA A 142 2.21 -6.53 -3.06
C ALA A 142 2.44 -7.73 -4.00
N LEU A 143 3.23 -8.71 -3.58
CA LEU A 143 3.45 -9.95 -4.35
C LEU A 143 2.18 -10.79 -4.47
N ILE A 144 1.36 -10.87 -3.42
CA ILE A 144 0.06 -11.56 -3.46
C ILE A 144 -0.86 -10.82 -4.43
N GLY A 145 -0.97 -9.49 -4.34
CA GLY A 145 -1.78 -8.67 -5.25
C GLY A 145 -1.38 -8.85 -6.72
N TRP A 146 -0.07 -8.84 -7.02
CA TRP A 146 0.44 -9.17 -8.35
C TRP A 146 0.02 -10.57 -8.81
N ARG A 147 0.20 -11.60 -7.97
CA ARG A 147 -0.17 -12.98 -8.33
C ARG A 147 -1.66 -13.12 -8.63
N LEU A 148 -2.51 -12.45 -7.88
CA LEU A 148 -3.96 -12.43 -8.14
C LEU A 148 -4.30 -11.75 -9.47
N ALA A 149 -3.58 -10.67 -9.84
CA ALA A 149 -3.78 -9.97 -11.10
C ALA A 149 -3.36 -10.77 -12.34
N VAL A 150 -2.38 -11.69 -12.23
CA VAL A 150 -1.89 -12.47 -13.37
C VAL A 150 -2.60 -13.82 -13.55
N ARG A 151 -3.38 -14.26 -12.57
CA ARG A 151 -4.18 -15.50 -12.67
C ARG A 151 -5.44 -15.37 -13.51
N LYS A 152 -5.75 -14.15 -13.96
CA LYS A 152 -6.83 -13.86 -14.94
C LYS A 152 -6.27 -13.87 -16.36
#